data_c23abc26973346c3e7da01b943581d39
#
_entry.id   c23abc26973346c3e7da01b943581d39
#
_cell.length_a   1.000
_cell.length_b   1.000
_cell.length_c   1.000
_cell.angle_alpha   90.00
_cell.angle_beta   90.00
_cell.angle_gamma   90.00
#
_symmetry.space_group_name_H-M   'P 1'
#
loop_
_entity.id
_entity.type
_entity.pdbx_description
1 polymer ?
#
loop_
_entity_poly.entity_id
_entity_poly.type
_entity_poly.pdbx_seq_one_letter_code
_entity_poly.pdbx_strand_id
1 'polypeptide(L)'
;NMRSYIVSGICALLLSLTLIVPGQWSEGQESSTGYPWYSNGIIAFDSPVYCVVFLLQWLTVSAVLFVVFCHLFAIDSYNSRMVRLEKDAKFSVKTRLDSFISSLDLKPRHVLTYSVILFICWIPILVINGPVIIPMDTMVQLIQMRGFRVWDPMMMTYLDGYTLSDHNPFFDSFIYGAFDRIGLMLGHEMWGFVLYIWGQAFIGAFSLVLMLAWINSRIHLNSKIMLFFMGFVAFVPSFSSYLTVIMKDSTWIPFFTVWMVLYFELVYRLKNKKKIRWEFVFLLIVVSVLAGLMK
;
A
#
# COMPACT_ATOMS: atom_id res chain seq x y z
N ASN A 1 27.03 15.10 5.45
CA ASN A 1 26.86 16.05 6.58
C ASN A 1 26.42 15.24 7.82
N MET A 2 27.22 15.27 8.90
CA MET A 2 26.95 14.48 10.12
C MET A 2 25.53 14.67 10.66
N ARG A 3 25.02 15.93 10.62
CA ARG A 3 23.62 16.24 11.03
C ARG A 3 22.57 15.42 10.26
N SER A 4 22.74 15.24 8.93
CA SER A 4 21.79 14.45 8.14
C SER A 4 21.77 12.97 8.57
N TYR A 5 22.92 12.38 8.89
CA TYR A 5 22.99 10.99 9.37
C TYR A 5 22.34 10.83 10.75
N ILE A 6 22.55 11.79 11.66
CA ILE A 6 21.91 11.76 12.98
C ILE A 6 20.39 11.88 12.85
N VAL A 7 19.89 12.83 12.05
CA VAL A 7 18.45 12.98 11.81
C VAL A 7 17.87 11.75 11.14
N SER A 8 18.54 11.19 10.12
CA SER A 8 18.12 9.94 9.48
C SER A 8 18.02 8.79 10.47
N GLY A 9 18.99 8.66 11.37
CA GLY A 9 19.01 7.62 12.41
C GLY A 9 17.83 7.76 13.38
N ILE A 10 17.59 8.97 13.88
CA ILE A 10 16.47 9.24 14.79
C ILE A 10 15.13 8.96 14.11
N CYS A 11 14.93 9.45 12.88
CA CYS A 11 13.70 9.22 12.12
C CYS A 11 13.48 7.73 11.85
N ALA A 12 14.54 7.00 11.49
CA ALA A 12 14.46 5.56 11.24
C ALA A 12 14.07 4.78 12.49
N LEU A 13 14.70 5.08 13.64
CA LEU A 13 14.41 4.43 14.91
C LEU A 13 12.97 4.69 15.40
N LEU A 14 12.50 5.94 15.29
CA LEU A 14 11.15 6.28 15.72
C LEU A 14 10.09 5.69 14.78
N LEU A 15 10.26 5.84 13.47
CA LEU A 15 9.28 5.32 12.51
C LEU A 15 9.22 3.79 12.51
N SER A 16 10.34 3.10 12.70
CA SER A 16 10.35 1.64 12.80
C SER A 16 9.58 1.13 14.02
N LEU A 17 9.63 1.81 15.15
CA LEU A 17 8.81 1.48 16.32
C LEU A 17 7.32 1.60 16.00
N THR A 18 6.88 2.69 15.35
CA THR A 18 5.47 2.87 14.99
C THR A 18 4.96 1.81 14.00
N LEU A 19 5.85 1.21 13.21
CA LEU A 19 5.50 0.15 12.26
C LEU A 19 5.45 -1.24 12.91
N ILE A 20 6.29 -1.50 13.91
CA ILE A 20 6.45 -2.83 14.49
C ILE A 20 5.56 -3.04 15.72
N VAL A 21 5.44 -2.02 16.58
CA VAL A 21 4.68 -2.12 17.84
C VAL A 21 3.23 -2.58 17.64
N PRO A 22 2.46 -2.07 16.66
CA PRO A 22 1.08 -2.53 16.45
C PRO A 22 0.96 -4.04 16.18
N GLY A 23 1.94 -4.65 15.52
CA GLY A 23 1.96 -6.08 15.25
C GLY A 23 2.40 -6.96 16.43
N GLN A 24 2.80 -6.34 17.54
CA GLN A 24 3.28 -7.04 18.74
C GLN A 24 2.23 -7.12 19.85
N TRP A 25 1.02 -6.64 19.61
CA TRP A 25 -0.06 -6.76 20.58
C TRP A 25 -0.55 -8.21 20.60
N SER A 26 -0.57 -8.83 21.79
CA SER A 26 -1.18 -10.14 21.97
C SER A 26 -2.70 -9.97 21.95
N GLU A 27 -3.40 -10.87 21.26
CA GLU A 27 -4.83 -11.04 21.45
C GLU A 27 -5.05 -11.55 22.88
N GLY A 28 -5.87 -10.87 23.67
CA GLY A 28 -6.19 -11.27 25.03
C GLY A 28 -6.94 -12.58 25.05
N GLN A 29 -6.78 -13.34 26.14
CA GLN A 29 -7.65 -14.45 26.42
C GLN A 29 -9.11 -13.96 26.42
N GLU A 30 -10.00 -14.78 25.84
CA GLU A 30 -11.44 -14.54 25.83
C GLU A 30 -11.90 -14.09 27.22
N SER A 31 -12.50 -12.91 27.28
CA SER A 31 -13.21 -12.50 28.49
C SER A 31 -14.36 -13.48 28.72
N SER A 32 -14.88 -13.54 29.94
CA SER A 32 -16.07 -14.35 30.31
C SER A 32 -17.30 -14.05 29.41
N THR A 33 -17.23 -13.06 28.53
CA THR A 33 -18.24 -12.66 27.54
C THR A 33 -17.97 -13.21 26.15
N GLY A 34 -16.88 -13.97 25.92
CA GLY A 34 -16.53 -14.52 24.61
C GLY A 34 -15.93 -13.53 23.62
N TYR A 35 -15.64 -12.29 24.04
CA TYR A 35 -14.98 -11.30 23.20
C TYR A 35 -13.49 -11.22 23.51
N PRO A 36 -12.60 -11.28 22.50
CA PRO A 36 -11.19 -10.99 22.68
C PRO A 36 -11.05 -9.49 22.98
N TRP A 37 -10.94 -9.13 24.24
CA TRP A 37 -10.48 -7.80 24.61
C TRP A 37 -8.96 -7.77 24.41
N TYR A 38 -8.49 -6.69 23.77
CA TYR A 38 -7.09 -6.45 23.56
C TYR A 38 -6.33 -6.63 24.85
N SER A 39 -5.41 -7.56 24.85
CA SER A 39 -4.72 -7.93 26.05
C SER A 39 -3.73 -6.90 26.50
N ASN A 40 -3.37 -7.11 27.69
CA ASN A 40 -2.65 -6.32 28.63
C ASN A 40 -1.17 -6.09 28.31
N GLY A 41 -0.68 -6.33 27.09
CA GLY A 41 0.73 -6.12 26.85
C GLY A 41 1.22 -6.34 25.42
N ILE A 42 2.45 -5.95 25.22
CA ILE A 42 3.21 -6.19 23.99
C ILE A 42 3.84 -7.56 24.09
N ILE A 43 3.53 -8.47 23.15
CA ILE A 43 4.04 -9.86 23.11
C ILE A 43 5.57 -9.94 23.31
N ALA A 44 6.30 -8.92 22.87
CA ALA A 44 7.75 -8.84 23.05
C ALA A 44 8.21 -8.99 24.52
N PHE A 45 7.36 -8.69 25.48
CA PHE A 45 7.70 -8.77 26.91
C PHE A 45 7.23 -10.08 27.59
N ASP A 46 6.54 -10.94 26.86
CA ASP A 46 6.00 -12.20 27.43
C ASP A 46 7.10 -13.26 27.59
N SER A 47 8.16 -13.19 26.80
CA SER A 47 9.31 -14.09 26.93
C SER A 47 10.61 -13.49 26.39
N PRO A 48 11.80 -13.95 26.87
CA PRO A 48 13.08 -13.50 26.32
C PRO A 48 13.22 -13.76 24.81
N VAL A 49 12.62 -14.82 24.29
CA VAL A 49 12.65 -15.16 22.87
C VAL A 49 11.92 -14.10 22.06
N TYR A 50 10.72 -13.70 22.49
CA TYR A 50 9.97 -12.64 21.83
C TYR A 50 10.65 -11.28 21.90
N CYS A 51 11.33 -10.97 23.02
CA CYS A 51 12.18 -9.77 23.12
C CYS A 51 13.28 -9.77 22.06
N VAL A 52 13.98 -10.90 21.87
CA VAL A 52 15.03 -10.99 20.86
C VAL A 52 14.46 -10.86 19.45
N VAL A 53 13.35 -11.52 19.15
CA VAL A 53 12.68 -11.42 17.84
C VAL A 53 12.24 -9.96 17.58
N PHE A 54 11.64 -9.31 18.55
CA PHE A 54 11.24 -7.89 18.44
C PHE A 54 12.45 -6.99 18.18
N LEU A 55 13.54 -7.16 18.92
CA LEU A 55 14.76 -6.37 18.74
C LEU A 55 15.37 -6.58 17.35
N LEU A 56 15.40 -7.82 16.86
CA LEU A 56 15.89 -8.13 15.51
C LEU A 56 15.01 -7.49 14.43
N GLN A 57 13.70 -7.56 14.56
CA GLN A 57 12.75 -6.91 13.65
C GLN A 57 12.96 -5.39 13.67
N TRP A 58 13.02 -4.79 14.86
CA TRP A 58 13.22 -3.35 15.02
C TRP A 58 14.54 -2.87 14.40
N LEU A 59 15.63 -3.56 14.69
CA LEU A 59 16.94 -3.21 14.11
C LEU A 59 16.94 -3.37 12.59
N THR A 60 16.31 -4.42 12.06
CA THR A 60 16.24 -4.66 10.60
C THR A 60 15.45 -3.56 9.91
N VAL A 61 14.25 -3.24 10.40
CA VAL A 61 13.42 -2.17 9.82
C VAL A 61 14.09 -0.81 9.98
N SER A 62 14.73 -0.55 11.14
CA SER A 62 15.48 0.68 11.37
C SER A 62 16.66 0.82 10.39
N ALA A 63 17.40 -0.24 10.12
CA ALA A 63 18.51 -0.21 9.17
C ALA A 63 18.04 0.10 7.74
N VAL A 64 16.94 -0.51 7.30
CA VAL A 64 16.36 -0.22 5.98
C VAL A 64 15.91 1.23 5.90
N LEU A 65 15.14 1.70 6.89
CA LEU A 65 14.68 3.08 6.95
C LEU A 65 15.83 4.10 7.05
N PHE A 66 16.89 3.76 7.79
CA PHE A 66 18.07 4.60 7.87
C PHE A 66 18.71 4.82 6.49
N VAL A 67 18.88 3.74 5.71
CA VAL A 67 19.39 3.86 4.34
C VAL A 67 18.49 4.74 3.49
N VAL A 68 17.16 4.55 3.57
CA VAL A 68 16.18 5.35 2.86
C VAL A 68 16.28 6.82 3.26
N PHE A 69 16.29 7.14 4.54
CA PHE A 69 16.39 8.51 5.02
C PHE A 69 17.72 9.16 4.69
N CYS A 70 18.85 8.41 4.79
CA CYS A 70 20.14 8.93 4.35
C CYS A 70 20.12 9.34 2.88
N HIS A 71 19.48 8.57 2.02
CA HIS A 71 19.30 8.94 0.61
C HIS A 71 18.36 10.12 0.43
N LEU A 72 17.24 10.15 1.13
CA LEU A 72 16.28 11.25 1.07
C LEU A 72 16.89 12.59 1.52
N PHE A 73 17.64 12.59 2.63
CA PHE A 73 18.29 13.81 3.13
C PHE A 73 19.60 14.17 2.40
N ALA A 74 20.21 13.21 1.70
CA ALA A 74 21.39 13.47 0.87
C ALA A 74 21.04 13.95 -0.56
N ILE A 75 19.79 13.83 -0.98
CA ILE A 75 19.36 14.11 -2.37
C ILE A 75 19.73 15.53 -2.80
N ASP A 76 19.62 16.54 -1.94
CA ASP A 76 19.99 17.92 -2.28
C ASP A 76 21.51 18.08 -2.56
N SER A 77 22.34 17.32 -1.85
CA SER A 77 23.79 17.32 -2.11
C SER A 77 24.18 16.43 -3.28
N TYR A 78 23.42 15.38 -3.53
CA TYR A 78 23.66 14.44 -4.62
C TYR A 78 23.22 15.02 -5.96
N ASN A 79 22.06 15.68 -6.04
CA ASN A 79 21.59 16.36 -7.26
C ASN A 79 22.55 17.47 -7.70
N SER A 80 23.12 18.22 -6.77
CA SER A 80 24.12 19.26 -7.10
C SER A 80 25.45 18.66 -7.59
N ARG A 81 25.81 17.47 -7.14
CA ARG A 81 27.01 16.72 -7.62
C ARG A 81 26.74 16.04 -8.96
N MET A 82 25.58 15.40 -9.12
CA MET A 82 25.23 14.69 -10.36
C MET A 82 25.04 15.66 -11.53
N VAL A 83 24.44 16.82 -11.33
CA VAL A 83 24.35 17.87 -12.36
C VAL A 83 25.75 18.38 -12.78
N ARG A 84 26.74 18.40 -11.86
CA ARG A 84 28.15 18.71 -12.24
C ARG A 84 28.79 17.54 -12.99
N LEU A 85 28.62 16.29 -12.53
CA LEU A 85 29.18 15.12 -13.18
C LEU A 85 28.57 14.82 -14.55
N GLU A 86 27.27 15.10 -14.76
CA GLU A 86 26.65 15.02 -16.10
C GLU A 86 27.18 16.07 -17.07
N LYS A 87 27.59 17.25 -16.60
CA LYS A 87 28.26 18.25 -17.43
C LYS A 87 29.67 17.84 -17.87
N ASP A 88 30.36 17.09 -17.02
CA ASP A 88 31.75 16.63 -17.27
C ASP A 88 31.82 15.28 -17.99
N ALA A 89 30.78 14.44 -17.88
CA ALA A 89 30.70 13.11 -18.49
C ALA A 89 29.96 13.14 -19.84
N LYS A 90 30.55 13.75 -20.84
CA LYS A 90 30.06 13.66 -22.23
C LYS A 90 30.11 12.26 -22.84
N PHE A 91 30.55 11.24 -22.12
CA PHE A 91 30.64 9.86 -22.61
C PHE A 91 30.43 8.84 -21.48
N SER A 92 29.17 8.67 -21.06
CA SER A 92 28.80 7.48 -20.28
C SER A 92 27.98 6.58 -21.19
N VAL A 93 28.47 5.38 -21.43
CA VAL A 93 27.68 4.29 -22.03
C VAL A 93 26.52 4.03 -21.08
N LYS A 94 25.35 4.55 -21.44
CA LYS A 94 24.11 4.30 -20.70
C LYS A 94 23.88 2.80 -20.69
N THR A 95 24.00 2.16 -19.57
CA THR A 95 23.81 0.71 -19.47
C THR A 95 22.37 0.37 -19.89
N ARG A 96 22.14 -0.87 -20.37
CA ARG A 96 20.75 -1.32 -20.67
C ARG A 96 19.83 -1.16 -19.46
N LEU A 97 20.38 -1.35 -18.25
CA LEU A 97 19.67 -1.15 -17.00
C LEU A 97 19.25 0.32 -16.82
N ASP A 98 20.17 1.27 -17.04
CA ASP A 98 19.83 2.70 -16.91
C ASP A 98 18.79 3.11 -17.95
N SER A 99 18.84 2.53 -19.14
CA SER A 99 17.82 2.75 -20.17
C SER A 99 16.45 2.19 -19.75
N PHE A 100 16.41 0.98 -19.17
CA PHE A 100 15.20 0.36 -18.66
C PHE A 100 14.61 1.20 -17.51
N ILE A 101 15.40 1.55 -16.51
CA ILE A 101 14.92 2.36 -15.36
C ILE A 101 14.51 3.76 -15.80
N SER A 102 15.23 4.40 -16.73
CA SER A 102 14.86 5.73 -17.23
C SER A 102 13.54 5.74 -18.01
N SER A 103 13.08 4.61 -18.51
CA SER A 103 11.77 4.46 -19.14
C SER A 103 10.61 4.34 -18.14
N LEU A 104 10.88 4.09 -16.85
CA LEU A 104 9.89 4.17 -15.79
C LEU A 104 9.65 5.64 -15.43
N ASP A 105 8.86 6.32 -16.24
CA ASP A 105 8.47 7.72 -16.08
C ASP A 105 6.95 7.87 -15.96
N LEU A 106 6.48 9.10 -15.72
CA LEU A 106 5.06 9.40 -15.53
C LEU A 106 4.24 9.44 -16.82
N LYS A 107 4.78 8.96 -17.94
CA LYS A 107 3.99 8.86 -19.18
C LYS A 107 2.96 7.72 -19.02
N PRO A 108 1.69 7.95 -19.34
CA PRO A 108 0.62 6.96 -19.13
C PRO A 108 0.93 5.60 -19.74
N ARG A 109 1.51 5.57 -20.94
CA ARG A 109 1.91 4.33 -21.63
C ARG A 109 2.94 3.54 -20.81
N HIS A 110 3.94 4.20 -20.24
CA HIS A 110 4.98 3.53 -19.48
C HIS A 110 4.43 3.02 -18.15
N VAL A 111 3.68 3.85 -17.42
CA VAL A 111 3.02 3.43 -16.18
C VAL A 111 2.14 2.21 -16.46
N LEU A 112 1.31 2.23 -17.48
CA LEU A 112 0.45 1.09 -17.81
C LEU A 112 1.27 -0.16 -18.17
N THR A 113 2.32 -0.03 -18.99
CA THR A 113 3.18 -1.18 -19.37
C THR A 113 3.82 -1.83 -18.16
N TYR A 114 4.41 -1.04 -17.26
CA TYR A 114 5.02 -1.57 -16.03
C TYR A 114 3.99 -2.14 -15.05
N SER A 115 2.78 -1.57 -15.02
CA SER A 115 1.67 -2.12 -14.22
C SER A 115 1.25 -3.50 -14.73
N VAL A 116 1.16 -3.69 -16.02
CA VAL A 116 0.89 -5.01 -16.62
C VAL A 116 2.01 -5.99 -16.30
N ILE A 117 3.28 -5.59 -16.41
CA ILE A 117 4.42 -6.45 -16.06
C ILE A 117 4.35 -6.86 -14.58
N LEU A 118 4.13 -5.91 -13.67
CA LEU A 118 4.01 -6.18 -12.24
C LEU A 118 2.83 -7.11 -11.94
N PHE A 119 1.69 -6.86 -12.56
CA PHE A 119 0.51 -7.70 -12.42
C PHE A 119 0.77 -9.13 -12.90
N ILE A 120 1.47 -9.32 -14.02
CA ILE A 120 1.88 -10.64 -14.51
C ILE A 120 2.78 -11.35 -13.48
N CYS A 121 3.70 -10.64 -12.84
CA CYS A 121 4.53 -11.20 -11.77
C CYS A 121 3.69 -11.69 -10.57
N TRP A 122 2.51 -11.12 -10.34
CA TRP A 122 1.62 -11.49 -9.24
C TRP A 122 0.64 -12.62 -9.56
N ILE A 123 0.45 -12.96 -10.84
CA ILE A 123 -0.47 -14.04 -11.27
C ILE A 123 -0.22 -15.36 -10.50
N PRO A 124 1.03 -15.83 -10.28
CA PRO A 124 1.24 -17.05 -9.50
C PRO A 124 0.63 -17.00 -8.10
N ILE A 125 0.75 -15.87 -7.41
CA ILE A 125 0.17 -15.68 -6.07
C ILE A 125 -1.36 -15.59 -6.13
N LEU A 126 -1.91 -14.90 -7.14
CA LEU A 126 -3.36 -14.85 -7.38
C LEU A 126 -3.95 -16.24 -7.57
N VAL A 127 -3.23 -17.12 -8.28
CA VAL A 127 -3.66 -18.50 -8.52
C VAL A 127 -3.49 -19.38 -7.26
N ILE A 128 -2.35 -19.25 -6.55
CA ILE A 128 -2.05 -20.05 -5.36
C ILE A 128 -3.01 -19.74 -4.20
N ASN A 129 -3.36 -18.47 -4.00
CA ASN A 129 -4.29 -18.05 -2.94
C ASN A 129 -5.73 -18.54 -3.19
N GLY A 130 -5.94 -19.28 -4.28
CA GLY A 130 -7.25 -19.82 -4.62
C GLY A 130 -8.19 -18.75 -5.18
N PRO A 131 -9.45 -19.12 -5.43
CA PRO A 131 -10.33 -18.21 -6.13
C PRO A 131 -10.58 -16.91 -5.35
N VAL A 132 -10.73 -17.00 -4.02
CA VAL A 132 -11.08 -15.83 -3.18
C VAL A 132 -10.77 -16.09 -1.71
N ILE A 133 -10.23 -15.09 -1.04
CA ILE A 133 -10.14 -15.05 0.43
C ILE A 133 -11.11 -13.97 0.94
N ILE A 134 -12.11 -14.37 1.71
CA ILE A 134 -13.13 -13.48 2.27
C ILE A 134 -13.02 -13.51 3.79
N PRO A 135 -12.49 -12.47 4.45
CA PRO A 135 -12.48 -12.34 5.90
C PRO A 135 -13.88 -12.20 6.49
N MET A 136 -13.99 -12.42 7.81
CA MET A 136 -15.26 -12.39 8.54
C MET A 136 -16.02 -11.07 8.35
N ASP A 137 -15.33 -9.93 8.47
CA ASP A 137 -15.95 -8.60 8.30
C ASP A 137 -16.60 -8.45 6.92
N THR A 138 -15.90 -8.87 5.87
CA THR A 138 -16.42 -8.82 4.50
C THR A 138 -17.58 -9.78 4.30
N MET A 139 -17.56 -10.95 4.95
CA MET A 139 -18.69 -11.87 4.91
C MET A 139 -19.93 -11.26 5.53
N VAL A 140 -19.79 -10.57 6.66
CA VAL A 140 -20.88 -9.82 7.31
C VAL A 140 -21.44 -8.77 6.34
N GLN A 141 -20.59 -7.98 5.69
CA GLN A 141 -21.01 -6.98 4.69
C GLN A 141 -21.79 -7.61 3.53
N LEU A 142 -21.34 -8.76 3.01
CA LEU A 142 -22.02 -9.47 1.94
C LEU A 142 -23.38 -10.00 2.36
N ILE A 143 -23.49 -10.59 3.56
CA ILE A 143 -24.75 -11.08 4.11
C ILE A 143 -25.74 -9.92 4.26
N GLN A 144 -25.32 -8.77 4.76
CA GLN A 144 -26.15 -7.55 4.85
C GLN A 144 -26.62 -7.08 3.47
N MET A 145 -25.71 -7.05 2.48
CA MET A 145 -26.03 -6.62 1.11
C MET A 145 -26.96 -7.59 0.36
N ARG A 146 -27.10 -8.82 0.86
CA ARG A 146 -28.10 -9.80 0.40
C ARG A 146 -29.45 -9.67 1.12
N GLY A 147 -29.56 -8.76 2.08
CA GLY A 147 -30.79 -8.52 2.82
C GLY A 147 -30.99 -9.42 4.03
N PHE A 148 -29.99 -10.18 4.46
CA PHE A 148 -30.09 -11.04 5.61
C PHE A 148 -29.74 -10.31 6.90
N ARG A 149 -30.33 -10.76 8.01
CA ARG A 149 -30.08 -10.22 9.34
C ARG A 149 -28.71 -10.65 9.84
N VAL A 150 -27.93 -9.75 10.41
CA VAL A 150 -26.56 -9.98 10.88
C VAL A 150 -26.37 -9.46 12.30
N TRP A 151 -25.58 -10.17 13.09
CA TRP A 151 -25.14 -9.68 14.40
C TRP A 151 -24.03 -8.62 14.21
N ASP A 152 -24.23 -7.42 14.77
CA ASP A 152 -23.21 -6.38 14.85
C ASP A 152 -22.58 -6.40 16.24
N PRO A 153 -21.31 -6.80 16.37
CA PRO A 153 -20.65 -6.91 17.67
C PRO A 153 -20.39 -5.56 18.33
N MET A 154 -20.28 -4.47 17.55
CA MET A 154 -20.06 -3.13 18.13
C MET A 154 -21.35 -2.54 18.72
N MET A 155 -22.47 -2.74 18.03
CA MET A 155 -23.77 -2.29 18.54
C MET A 155 -24.43 -3.30 19.47
N MET A 156 -23.82 -4.49 19.66
CA MET A 156 -24.36 -5.59 20.49
C MET A 156 -25.82 -5.92 20.14
N THR A 157 -26.18 -5.85 18.87
CA THR A 157 -27.52 -6.07 18.39
C THR A 157 -27.54 -6.71 17.01
N TYR A 158 -28.70 -7.23 16.63
CA TYR A 158 -28.93 -7.67 15.26
C TYR A 158 -29.36 -6.49 14.39
N LEU A 159 -28.67 -6.29 13.28
CA LEU A 159 -29.05 -5.38 12.22
C LEU A 159 -29.89 -6.11 11.18
N ASP A 160 -30.99 -5.51 10.75
CA ASP A 160 -31.77 -6.04 9.64
C ASP A 160 -30.99 -5.85 8.32
N GLY A 161 -31.27 -6.71 7.35
CA GLY A 161 -30.61 -6.67 6.06
C GLY A 161 -30.73 -5.32 5.38
N TYR A 162 -29.70 -4.94 4.63
CA TYR A 162 -29.50 -3.62 4.02
C TYR A 162 -29.26 -2.47 5.02
N THR A 163 -29.19 -2.76 6.31
CA THR A 163 -28.82 -1.74 7.30
C THR A 163 -27.31 -1.52 7.27
N LEU A 164 -26.89 -0.28 7.12
CA LEU A 164 -25.50 0.11 7.12
C LEU A 164 -25.06 0.38 8.56
N SER A 165 -23.90 -0.15 8.94
CA SER A 165 -23.28 0.14 10.24
C SER A 165 -21.98 0.93 10.05
N ASP A 166 -21.63 1.75 11.04
CA ASP A 166 -20.35 2.48 11.04
C ASP A 166 -19.13 1.56 11.19
N HIS A 167 -19.35 0.29 11.53
CA HIS A 167 -18.25 -0.67 11.71
C HIS A 167 -17.52 -0.97 10.41
N ASN A 168 -18.26 -1.00 9.31
CA ASN A 168 -17.70 -1.27 7.99
C ASN A 168 -17.97 -0.11 7.03
N PRO A 169 -16.98 0.35 6.27
CA PRO A 169 -17.17 1.42 5.31
C PRO A 169 -18.32 1.10 4.34
N PHE A 170 -19.24 2.03 4.22
CA PHE A 170 -20.42 1.88 3.36
C PHE A 170 -20.06 1.60 1.91
N PHE A 171 -19.05 2.31 1.41
CA PHE A 171 -18.69 2.23 0.01
C PHE A 171 -18.12 0.87 -0.36
N ASP A 172 -17.33 0.26 0.52
CA ASP A 172 -16.81 -1.10 0.34
C ASP A 172 -17.94 -2.13 0.30
N SER A 173 -18.90 -2.04 1.23
CA SER A 173 -20.07 -2.93 1.26
C SER A 173 -20.85 -2.86 -0.05
N PHE A 174 -21.01 -1.65 -0.60
CA PHE A 174 -21.68 -1.45 -1.89
C PHE A 174 -20.91 -2.08 -3.05
N ILE A 175 -19.57 -1.90 -3.08
CA ILE A 175 -18.73 -2.50 -4.11
C ILE A 175 -18.80 -4.03 -4.04
N TYR A 176 -18.64 -4.61 -2.84
CA TYR A 176 -18.67 -6.07 -2.67
C TYR A 176 -20.03 -6.64 -3.05
N GLY A 177 -21.12 -5.99 -2.64
CA GLY A 177 -22.48 -6.39 -3.02
C GLY A 177 -22.74 -6.28 -4.53
N ALA A 178 -22.16 -5.30 -5.21
CA ALA A 178 -22.26 -5.17 -6.65
C ALA A 178 -21.54 -6.33 -7.38
N PHE A 179 -20.32 -6.67 -6.95
CA PHE A 179 -19.59 -7.80 -7.54
C PHE A 179 -20.23 -9.15 -7.21
N ASP A 180 -20.81 -9.31 -6.02
CA ASP A 180 -21.62 -10.49 -5.67
C ASP A 180 -22.79 -10.67 -6.66
N ARG A 181 -23.53 -9.60 -6.93
CA ARG A 181 -24.63 -9.63 -7.92
C ARG A 181 -24.14 -9.93 -9.34
N ILE A 182 -23.02 -9.34 -9.76
CA ILE A 182 -22.39 -9.66 -11.06
C ILE A 182 -22.05 -11.15 -11.11
N GLY A 183 -21.49 -11.71 -10.05
CA GLY A 183 -21.20 -13.15 -9.97
C GLY A 183 -22.44 -14.01 -10.13
N LEU A 184 -23.52 -13.68 -9.43
CA LEU A 184 -24.80 -14.37 -9.55
C LEU A 184 -25.38 -14.29 -10.97
N MET A 185 -25.26 -13.14 -11.65
CA MET A 185 -25.63 -13.00 -13.07
C MET A 185 -24.79 -13.87 -14.00
N LEU A 186 -23.52 -14.17 -13.63
CA LEU A 186 -22.62 -15.06 -14.36
C LEU A 186 -22.82 -16.56 -14.00
N GLY A 187 -23.82 -16.85 -13.17
CA GLY A 187 -24.20 -18.21 -12.78
C GLY A 187 -23.62 -18.68 -11.44
N HIS A 188 -22.65 -17.99 -10.87
CA HIS A 188 -22.10 -18.30 -9.54
C HIS A 188 -21.39 -17.10 -8.93
N GLU A 189 -21.68 -16.78 -7.66
CA GLU A 189 -21.12 -15.65 -6.93
C GLU A 189 -19.59 -15.53 -6.98
N MET A 190 -18.89 -16.66 -6.98
CA MET A 190 -17.41 -16.70 -7.03
C MET A 190 -16.83 -16.00 -8.25
N TRP A 191 -17.53 -15.99 -9.39
CA TRP A 191 -17.05 -15.29 -10.59
C TRP A 191 -16.97 -13.78 -10.39
N GLY A 192 -17.93 -13.21 -9.67
CA GLY A 192 -17.90 -11.78 -9.30
C GLY A 192 -16.70 -11.47 -8.41
N PHE A 193 -16.45 -12.30 -7.40
CA PHE A 193 -15.32 -12.11 -6.50
C PHE A 193 -13.96 -12.32 -7.17
N VAL A 194 -13.84 -13.26 -8.08
CA VAL A 194 -12.64 -13.42 -8.90
C VAL A 194 -12.38 -12.15 -9.73
N LEU A 195 -13.39 -11.64 -10.41
CA LEU A 195 -13.28 -10.40 -11.19
C LEU A 195 -12.85 -9.24 -10.31
N TYR A 196 -13.45 -9.12 -9.12
CA TYR A 196 -13.08 -8.08 -8.15
C TYR A 196 -11.61 -8.17 -7.73
N ILE A 197 -11.14 -9.34 -7.29
CA ILE A 197 -9.77 -9.55 -6.84
C ILE A 197 -8.75 -9.27 -7.95
N TRP A 198 -9.01 -9.75 -9.16
CA TRP A 198 -8.11 -9.49 -10.28
C TRP A 198 -8.08 -8.00 -10.64
N GLY A 199 -9.24 -7.33 -10.60
CA GLY A 199 -9.33 -5.88 -10.77
C GLY A 199 -8.58 -5.13 -9.67
N GLN A 200 -8.80 -5.49 -8.40
CA GLN A 200 -8.12 -4.91 -7.23
C GLN A 200 -6.59 -5.07 -7.32
N ALA A 201 -6.12 -6.27 -7.65
CA ALA A 201 -4.70 -6.54 -7.82
C ALA A 201 -4.09 -5.71 -8.96
N PHE A 202 -4.80 -5.57 -10.08
CA PHE A 202 -4.35 -4.71 -11.18
C PHE A 202 -4.29 -3.24 -10.79
N ILE A 203 -5.32 -2.72 -10.11
CA ILE A 203 -5.34 -1.33 -9.60
C ILE A 203 -4.23 -1.12 -8.57
N GLY A 204 -3.97 -2.13 -7.72
CA GLY A 204 -2.86 -2.13 -6.78
C GLY A 204 -1.49 -2.08 -7.49
N ALA A 205 -1.30 -2.90 -8.49
CA ALA A 205 -0.08 -2.86 -9.32
C ALA A 205 0.10 -1.50 -10.01
N PHE A 206 -0.98 -0.93 -10.54
CA PHE A 206 -0.97 0.40 -11.14
C PHE A 206 -0.58 1.49 -10.13
N SER A 207 -1.16 1.48 -8.95
CA SER A 207 -0.88 2.48 -7.91
C SER A 207 0.58 2.44 -7.44
N LEU A 208 1.13 1.24 -7.24
CA LEU A 208 2.53 1.06 -6.84
C LEU A 208 3.50 1.45 -7.95
N VAL A 209 3.22 1.09 -9.19
CA VAL A 209 4.03 1.52 -10.34
C VAL A 209 3.97 3.02 -10.52
N LEU A 210 2.80 3.64 -10.35
CA LEU A 210 2.66 5.10 -10.39
C LEU A 210 3.53 5.77 -9.32
N MET A 211 3.56 5.22 -8.11
CA MET A 211 4.42 5.70 -7.01
C MET A 211 5.91 5.56 -7.39
N LEU A 212 6.34 4.42 -7.90
CA LEU A 212 7.72 4.19 -8.32
C LEU A 212 8.12 5.10 -9.49
N ALA A 213 7.23 5.30 -10.46
CA ALA A 213 7.44 6.22 -11.59
C ALA A 213 7.55 7.67 -11.10
N TRP A 214 6.74 8.07 -10.13
CA TRP A 214 6.83 9.39 -9.52
C TRP A 214 8.17 9.57 -8.80
N ILE A 215 8.58 8.61 -7.97
CA ILE A 215 9.87 8.62 -7.27
C ILE A 215 11.02 8.74 -8.28
N ASN A 216 11.02 7.90 -9.32
CA ASN A 216 12.04 7.93 -10.35
C ASN A 216 12.10 9.28 -11.09
N SER A 217 10.93 9.86 -11.41
CA SER A 217 10.83 11.11 -12.19
C SER A 217 11.15 12.37 -11.38
N ARG A 218 10.98 12.35 -10.05
CA ARG A 218 11.13 13.54 -9.19
C ARG A 218 12.34 13.49 -8.28
N ILE A 219 12.71 12.30 -7.84
CA ILE A 219 13.78 12.08 -6.87
C ILE A 219 15.08 11.65 -7.57
N HIS A 220 14.99 11.01 -8.74
CA HIS A 220 16.14 10.53 -9.54
C HIS A 220 17.05 9.60 -8.75
N LEU A 221 16.47 8.52 -8.21
CA LEU A 221 17.23 7.50 -7.50
C LEU A 221 18.21 6.78 -8.44
N ASN A 222 19.27 6.22 -7.85
CA ASN A 222 20.17 5.36 -8.58
C ASN A 222 19.43 4.16 -9.18
N SER A 223 19.77 3.79 -10.43
CA SER A 223 19.11 2.70 -11.16
C SER A 223 19.11 1.37 -10.41
N LYS A 224 20.17 1.07 -9.67
CA LYS A 224 20.24 -0.16 -8.86
C LYS A 224 19.24 -0.16 -7.69
N ILE A 225 19.10 1.00 -7.03
CA ILE A 225 18.12 1.17 -5.93
C ILE A 225 16.71 1.08 -6.48
N MET A 226 16.44 1.70 -7.62
CA MET A 226 15.13 1.63 -8.26
C MET A 226 14.78 0.19 -8.67
N LEU A 227 15.76 -0.53 -9.25
CA LEU A 227 15.59 -1.95 -9.59
C LEU A 227 15.30 -2.80 -8.35
N PHE A 228 15.99 -2.52 -7.23
CA PHE A 228 15.71 -3.19 -5.96
C PHE A 228 14.25 -2.96 -5.52
N PHE A 229 13.75 -1.72 -5.54
CA PHE A 229 12.35 -1.44 -5.18
C PHE A 229 11.36 -2.10 -6.14
N MET A 230 11.63 -2.08 -7.45
CA MET A 230 10.79 -2.78 -8.41
C MET A 230 10.75 -4.29 -8.15
N GLY A 231 11.92 -4.91 -7.93
CA GLY A 231 12.01 -6.32 -7.56
C GLY A 231 11.35 -6.64 -6.23
N PHE A 232 11.51 -5.77 -5.23
CA PHE A 232 10.88 -5.92 -3.93
C PHE A 232 9.35 -5.95 -4.05
N VAL A 233 8.76 -5.01 -4.75
CA VAL A 233 7.31 -4.97 -4.96
C VAL A 233 6.82 -6.14 -5.83
N ALA A 234 7.63 -6.58 -6.81
CA ALA A 234 7.24 -7.67 -7.71
C ALA A 234 7.29 -9.05 -7.05
N PHE A 235 8.30 -9.31 -6.20
CA PHE A 235 8.60 -10.65 -5.73
C PHE A 235 8.36 -10.88 -4.24
N VAL A 236 8.15 -9.84 -3.44
CA VAL A 236 7.74 -10.02 -2.04
C VAL A 236 6.27 -10.36 -1.98
N PRO A 237 5.90 -11.57 -1.51
CA PRO A 237 4.53 -12.08 -1.57
C PRO A 237 3.52 -11.23 -0.81
N SER A 238 3.96 -10.49 0.21
CA SER A 238 3.07 -9.68 1.04
C SER A 238 2.25 -8.66 0.23
N PHE A 239 2.83 -8.06 -0.81
CA PHE A 239 2.09 -7.09 -1.64
C PHE A 239 0.98 -7.76 -2.44
N SER A 240 1.32 -8.82 -3.17
CA SER A 240 0.34 -9.55 -3.98
C SER A 240 -0.68 -10.27 -3.12
N SER A 241 -0.27 -10.98 -2.06
CA SER A 241 -1.17 -11.70 -1.17
C SER A 241 -2.18 -10.79 -0.49
N TYR A 242 -1.74 -9.61 -0.03
CA TYR A 242 -2.64 -8.66 0.61
C TYR A 242 -3.72 -8.14 -0.35
N LEU A 243 -3.36 -7.91 -1.62
CA LEU A 243 -4.28 -7.45 -2.65
C LEU A 243 -5.18 -8.58 -3.23
N THR A 244 -4.99 -9.83 -2.81
CA THR A 244 -5.85 -10.96 -3.16
C THR A 244 -6.96 -11.24 -2.16
N VAL A 245 -7.05 -10.45 -1.10
CA VAL A 245 -8.08 -10.57 -0.07
C VAL A 245 -9.16 -9.52 -0.30
N ILE A 246 -10.43 -9.90 -0.16
CA ILE A 246 -11.54 -8.94 -0.21
C ILE A 246 -11.73 -8.36 1.18
N MET A 247 -11.10 -7.23 1.46
CA MET A 247 -11.25 -6.51 2.73
C MET A 247 -11.08 -5.02 2.53
N LYS A 248 -11.66 -4.24 3.44
CA LYS A 248 -11.62 -2.75 3.39
C LYS A 248 -10.21 -2.19 3.18
N ASP A 249 -9.23 -2.72 3.90
CA ASP A 249 -7.86 -2.22 3.81
C ASP A 249 -7.21 -2.53 2.46
N SER A 250 -7.46 -3.71 1.88
CA SER A 250 -6.95 -4.09 0.55
C SER A 250 -7.58 -3.24 -0.55
N THR A 251 -8.85 -2.88 -0.40
CA THR A 251 -9.56 -1.96 -1.30
C THR A 251 -9.04 -0.54 -1.17
N TRP A 252 -8.78 -0.08 0.05
CA TRP A 252 -8.34 1.27 0.36
C TRP A 252 -6.91 1.58 -0.09
N ILE A 253 -5.95 0.65 0.10
CA ILE A 253 -4.51 0.87 -0.15
C ILE A 253 -4.21 1.42 -1.54
N PRO A 254 -4.75 0.90 -2.66
CA PRO A 254 -4.49 1.45 -3.98
C PRO A 254 -4.89 2.92 -4.11
N PHE A 255 -6.06 3.29 -3.61
CA PHE A 255 -6.55 4.67 -3.65
C PHE A 255 -5.72 5.59 -2.77
N PHE A 256 -5.37 5.14 -1.58
CA PHE A 256 -4.48 5.87 -0.69
C PHE A 256 -3.09 6.07 -1.30
N THR A 257 -2.55 5.06 -1.97
CA THR A 257 -1.26 5.17 -2.67
C THR A 257 -1.31 6.22 -3.79
N VAL A 258 -2.37 6.23 -4.58
CA VAL A 258 -2.58 7.27 -5.61
C VAL A 258 -2.73 8.65 -4.97
N TRP A 259 -3.48 8.75 -3.88
CA TRP A 259 -3.63 9.99 -3.11
C TRP A 259 -2.27 10.50 -2.63
N MET A 260 -1.43 9.64 -2.05
CA MET A 260 -0.08 9.99 -1.61
C MET A 260 0.77 10.53 -2.76
N VAL A 261 0.71 9.90 -3.93
CA VAL A 261 1.45 10.38 -5.12
C VAL A 261 0.98 11.77 -5.55
N LEU A 262 -0.32 11.99 -5.58
CA LEU A 262 -0.89 13.30 -5.92
C LEU A 262 -0.54 14.36 -4.88
N TYR A 263 -0.59 14.02 -3.60
CA TYR A 263 -0.19 14.92 -2.52
C TYR A 263 1.29 15.30 -2.61
N PHE A 264 2.18 14.33 -2.80
CA PHE A 264 3.61 14.61 -2.99
C PHE A 264 3.88 15.41 -4.27
N GLU A 265 3.14 15.17 -5.35
CA GLU A 265 3.25 15.99 -6.56
C GLU A 265 2.78 17.43 -6.31
N LEU A 266 1.74 17.64 -5.51
CA LEU A 266 1.31 18.98 -5.09
C LEU A 266 2.43 19.70 -4.34
N VAL A 267 3.00 19.05 -3.31
CA VAL A 267 4.11 19.59 -2.53
C VAL A 267 5.31 19.91 -3.42
N TYR A 268 5.65 18.99 -4.33
CA TYR A 268 6.74 19.19 -5.30
C TYR A 268 6.49 20.40 -6.21
N ARG A 269 5.26 20.59 -6.71
CA ARG A 269 4.89 21.73 -7.55
C ARG A 269 4.96 23.04 -6.79
N LEU A 270 4.44 23.08 -5.57
CA LEU A 270 4.50 24.26 -4.69
C LEU A 270 5.95 24.66 -4.38
N LYS A 271 6.79 23.70 -3.95
CA LYS A 271 8.21 23.93 -3.67
C LYS A 271 8.96 24.49 -4.87
N ASN A 272 8.68 23.99 -6.07
CA ASN A 272 9.37 24.38 -7.29
C ASN A 272 8.65 25.51 -8.08
N LYS A 273 7.66 26.17 -7.46
CA LYS A 273 6.86 27.25 -8.07
C LYS A 273 6.27 26.87 -9.45
N LYS A 274 5.93 25.58 -9.65
CA LYS A 274 5.32 25.09 -10.88
C LYS A 274 3.84 25.39 -10.92
N LYS A 275 3.30 25.67 -12.10
CA LYS A 275 1.86 25.93 -12.29
C LYS A 275 1.04 24.72 -11.85
N ILE A 276 0.08 24.95 -10.99
CA ILE A 276 -0.93 23.97 -10.58
C ILE A 276 -2.15 24.15 -11.47
N ARG A 277 -2.51 23.12 -12.22
CA ARG A 277 -3.67 23.13 -13.12
C ARG A 277 -4.90 22.71 -12.36
N TRP A 278 -6.05 23.22 -12.75
CA TRP A 278 -7.32 22.90 -12.11
C TRP A 278 -7.67 21.40 -12.16
N GLU A 279 -7.38 20.75 -13.28
CA GLU A 279 -7.65 19.32 -13.46
C GLU A 279 -6.89 18.47 -12.46
N PHE A 280 -5.69 18.90 -12.07
CA PHE A 280 -4.91 18.23 -11.03
C PHE A 280 -5.55 18.38 -9.64
N VAL A 281 -6.03 19.58 -9.32
CA VAL A 281 -6.72 19.85 -8.03
C VAL A 281 -8.00 19.03 -7.95
N PHE A 282 -8.78 19.01 -9.03
CA PHE A 282 -10.00 18.21 -9.13
C PHE A 282 -9.72 16.72 -8.91
N LEU A 283 -8.68 16.17 -9.59
CA LEU A 283 -8.28 14.78 -9.40
C LEU A 283 -7.88 14.49 -7.96
N LEU A 284 -7.11 15.37 -7.32
CA LEU A 284 -6.72 15.22 -5.91
C LEU A 284 -7.95 15.19 -4.99
N ILE A 285 -8.94 16.07 -5.22
CA ILE A 285 -10.17 16.09 -4.46
C ILE A 285 -10.94 14.77 -4.65
N VAL A 286 -11.14 14.33 -5.88
CA VAL A 286 -11.86 13.08 -6.18
C VAL A 286 -11.19 11.89 -5.49
N VAL A 287 -9.87 11.76 -5.61
CA VAL A 287 -9.14 10.65 -4.99
C VAL A 287 -9.16 10.76 -3.46
N SER A 288 -9.13 11.98 -2.90
CA SER A 288 -9.27 12.19 -1.45
C SER A 288 -10.63 11.72 -0.93
N VAL A 289 -11.70 12.05 -1.65
CA VAL A 289 -13.07 11.59 -1.32
C VAL A 289 -13.16 10.08 -1.41
N LEU A 290 -12.68 9.47 -2.51
CA LEU A 290 -12.71 8.01 -2.67
C LEU A 290 -11.90 7.30 -1.57
N ALA A 291 -10.69 7.77 -1.27
CA ALA A 291 -9.89 7.21 -0.19
C ALA A 291 -10.56 7.37 1.19
N GLY A 292 -11.28 8.47 1.43
CA GLY A 292 -12.02 8.69 2.67
C GLY A 292 -13.29 7.84 2.78
N LEU A 293 -13.95 7.52 1.66
CA LEU A 293 -15.16 6.68 1.66
C LEU A 293 -14.87 5.18 1.87
N MET A 294 -13.61 4.76 1.68
CA MET A 294 -13.17 3.37 1.81
C MET A 294 -12.52 3.06 3.18
N LYS A 295 -12.50 4.02 4.12
CA LYS A 295 -11.94 3.88 5.45
C LYS A 295 -12.82 4.50 6.51
#